data_b3542065e16325f55977d948fbc18a72
#
_entry.id   b3542065e16325f55977d948fbc18a72
#
_cell.length_a   1.000
_cell.length_b   1.000
_cell.length_c   1.000
_cell.angle_alpha   90.00
_cell.angle_beta   90.00
_cell.angle_gamma   90.00
#
_symmetry.space_group_name_H-M   'P 1'
#
loop_
_entity.id
_entity.type
_entity.pdbx_description
1 polymer ?
#
loop_
_entity_poly.entity_id
_entity_poly.type
_entity_poly.pdbx_seq_one_letter_code
_entity_poly.pdbx_strand_id
1 'polypeptide(L)'
;MKIEVFLRHCYSSPNQALPNRKRPPWFNKGKILENLKRTINPELAKINIVYDEHFGSISDVAHLVLEKPADVEIINEGNEAGSFLRTLEIVESRGYDDDTIIYFVEDDYLHRENWCEVLIEAFSLPTQYVSLYDHLDKYIDSGYDNLESKVFFTDSCHWRTVPSTCNTYAGKL
;
A
#
# COMPACT_ATOMS: atom_id res chain seq x y z
N MET A 1 1.29 -15.55 11.77
CA MET A 1 1.68 -14.63 10.68
C MET A 1 0.99 -13.31 10.93
N LYS A 2 1.73 -12.21 10.93
CA LYS A 2 1.20 -10.85 11.16
C LYS A 2 1.51 -9.98 9.96
N ILE A 3 0.67 -8.98 9.74
CA ILE A 3 0.86 -7.99 8.67
C ILE A 3 1.24 -6.66 9.31
N GLU A 4 2.37 -6.11 8.92
CA GLU A 4 2.74 -4.73 9.22
C GLU A 4 2.49 -3.88 7.97
N VAL A 5 1.47 -3.02 8.05
CA VAL A 5 1.08 -2.13 6.95
C VAL A 5 1.89 -0.84 7.05
N PHE A 6 2.57 -0.46 5.99
CA PHE A 6 3.27 0.82 5.88
C PHE A 6 2.55 1.70 4.86
N LEU A 7 1.68 2.57 5.38
CA LEU A 7 0.95 3.54 4.57
C LEU A 7 1.83 4.77 4.33
N ARG A 8 2.27 4.97 3.09
CA ARG A 8 2.94 6.21 2.68
C ARG A 8 1.90 7.29 2.42
N HIS A 9 2.06 8.43 3.09
CA HIS A 9 1.09 9.51 3.06
C HIS A 9 1.77 10.87 2.96
N CYS A 10 1.13 11.82 2.30
CA CYS A 10 1.55 13.21 2.22
C CYS A 10 0.33 14.15 2.08
N TYR A 11 0.49 15.43 2.44
CA TYR A 11 -0.57 16.42 2.32
C TYR A 11 -1.08 16.56 0.89
N SER A 12 -0.15 16.81 -0.04
CA SER A 12 -0.45 16.90 -1.46
C SER A 12 0.60 16.14 -2.27
N SER A 13 0.18 15.57 -3.40
CA SER A 13 1.12 14.93 -4.32
C SER A 13 1.37 15.86 -5.52
N PRO A 14 2.64 16.14 -5.90
CA PRO A 14 2.95 16.95 -7.07
C PRO A 14 2.33 16.38 -8.36
N ASN A 15 2.07 15.08 -8.39
CA ASN A 15 1.44 14.40 -9.51
C ASN A 15 -0.08 14.62 -9.62
N GLN A 16 -0.72 15.26 -8.64
CA GLN A 16 -2.16 15.58 -8.71
C GLN A 16 -2.48 16.58 -9.83
N ALA A 17 -1.49 17.37 -10.28
CA ALA A 17 -1.64 18.33 -11.36
C ALA A 17 -1.51 17.73 -12.77
N LEU A 18 -1.12 16.47 -12.92
CA LEU A 18 -0.96 15.84 -14.22
C LEU A 18 -2.32 15.60 -14.89
N PRO A 19 -2.53 16.06 -16.16
CA PRO A 19 -3.82 15.95 -16.85
C PRO A 19 -4.36 14.52 -16.94
N ASN A 20 -3.47 13.54 -16.93
CA ASN A 20 -3.80 12.12 -17.11
C ASN A 20 -4.17 11.41 -15.80
N ARG A 21 -4.01 12.06 -14.64
CA ARG A 21 -4.30 11.50 -13.31
C ARG A 21 -5.45 12.23 -12.63
N LYS A 22 -6.56 12.43 -13.35
CA LYS A 22 -7.76 12.99 -12.74
C LYS A 22 -8.30 12.05 -11.68
N ARG A 23 -8.21 12.47 -10.42
CA ARG A 23 -8.85 11.76 -9.33
C ARG A 23 -10.36 11.90 -9.44
N PRO A 24 -11.15 10.87 -9.10
CA PRO A 24 -12.60 11.00 -9.08
C PRO A 24 -13.05 12.06 -8.07
N PRO A 25 -14.22 12.72 -8.26
CA PRO A 25 -14.68 13.81 -7.39
C PRO A 25 -14.84 13.42 -5.91
N TRP A 26 -15.03 12.13 -5.63
CA TRP A 26 -15.16 11.61 -4.27
C TRP A 26 -13.82 11.34 -3.59
N PHE A 27 -12.71 11.40 -4.32
CA PHE A 27 -11.38 11.10 -3.78
C PHE A 27 -11.01 12.05 -2.65
N ASN A 28 -10.61 11.45 -1.54
CA ASN A 28 -10.11 12.17 -0.37
C ASN A 28 -9.20 11.23 0.43
N LYS A 29 -7.98 11.64 0.70
CA LYS A 29 -6.98 10.83 1.41
C LYS A 29 -7.44 10.43 2.82
N GLY A 30 -8.18 11.31 3.52
CA GLY A 30 -8.77 10.96 4.81
C GLY A 30 -9.77 9.82 4.73
N LYS A 31 -10.63 9.81 3.69
CA LYS A 31 -11.56 8.69 3.45
C LYS A 31 -10.86 7.40 3.08
N ILE A 32 -9.71 7.47 2.39
CA ILE A 32 -8.89 6.28 2.10
C ILE A 32 -8.33 5.70 3.40
N LEU A 33 -7.75 6.52 4.27
CA LEU A 33 -7.25 6.08 5.57
C LEU A 33 -8.38 5.53 6.46
N GLU A 34 -9.55 6.19 6.48
CA GLU A 34 -10.74 5.71 7.17
C GLU A 34 -11.19 4.33 6.66
N ASN A 35 -11.19 4.14 5.33
CA ASN A 35 -11.49 2.83 4.74
C ASN A 35 -10.49 1.77 5.20
N LEU A 36 -9.19 2.04 5.12
CA LEU A 36 -8.15 1.09 5.57
C LEU A 36 -8.34 0.73 7.05
N LYS A 37 -8.59 1.72 7.92
CA LYS A 37 -8.85 1.50 9.36
C LYS A 37 -10.12 0.70 9.64
N ARG A 38 -11.16 0.91 8.84
CA ARG A 38 -12.43 0.20 9.00
C ARG A 38 -12.35 -1.25 8.54
N THR A 39 -11.56 -1.54 7.50
CA THR A 39 -11.47 -2.86 6.88
C THR A 39 -10.34 -3.74 7.42
N ILE A 40 -9.42 -3.15 8.20
CA ILE A 40 -8.33 -3.92 8.80
C ILE A 40 -8.86 -4.86 9.90
N ASN A 41 -8.31 -6.06 9.93
CA ASN A 41 -8.47 -6.95 11.07
C ASN A 41 -7.33 -6.68 12.09
N PRO A 42 -7.63 -6.05 13.25
CA PRO A 42 -6.59 -5.62 14.19
C PRO A 42 -5.88 -6.78 14.90
N GLU A 43 -6.42 -8.01 14.82
CA GLU A 43 -5.76 -9.21 15.34
C GLU A 43 -4.67 -9.72 14.39
N LEU A 44 -4.80 -9.41 13.08
CA LEU A 44 -3.91 -9.88 12.02
C LEU A 44 -2.93 -8.81 11.54
N ALA A 45 -3.32 -7.53 11.61
CA ALA A 45 -2.56 -6.45 10.99
C ALA A 45 -2.49 -5.18 11.83
N LYS A 46 -1.38 -4.44 11.67
CA LYS A 46 -1.15 -3.13 12.30
C LYS A 46 -0.83 -2.10 11.22
N ILE A 47 -1.37 -0.86 11.36
CA ILE A 47 -1.06 0.26 10.46
C ILE A 47 0.07 1.10 11.07
N ASN A 48 1.10 1.35 10.27
CA ASN A 48 2.17 2.30 10.49
C ASN A 48 2.06 3.36 9.39
N ILE A 49 1.99 4.63 9.75
CA ILE A 49 1.89 5.73 8.78
C ILE A 49 3.29 6.32 8.59
N VAL A 50 3.76 6.41 7.35
CA VAL A 50 4.98 7.13 6.97
C VAL A 50 4.53 8.41 6.27
N TYR A 51 4.65 9.54 6.97
CA TYR A 51 4.18 10.82 6.50
C TYR A 51 5.33 11.68 5.96
N ASP A 52 5.26 12.04 4.67
CA ASP A 52 6.21 12.95 4.05
C ASP A 52 5.72 14.40 4.17
N GLU A 53 6.36 15.18 5.06
CA GLU A 53 5.98 16.56 5.36
C GLU A 53 6.55 17.60 4.38
N HIS A 54 7.26 17.18 3.35
CA HIS A 54 7.86 18.10 2.37
C HIS A 54 6.83 19.05 1.74
N PHE A 55 5.61 18.57 1.51
CA PHE A 55 4.52 19.33 0.87
C PHE A 55 3.48 19.87 1.85
N GLY A 56 3.72 19.79 3.13
CA GLY A 56 2.81 20.31 4.16
C GLY A 56 3.02 19.62 5.51
N SER A 57 2.95 20.39 6.59
CA SER A 57 3.11 19.86 7.94
C SER A 57 2.00 18.85 8.29
N ILE A 58 2.33 17.86 9.09
CA ILE A 58 1.34 16.93 9.64
C ILE A 58 0.21 17.65 10.37
N SER A 59 0.48 18.80 11.01
CA SER A 59 -0.52 19.63 11.67
C SER A 59 -1.61 20.18 10.74
N ASP A 60 -1.33 20.25 9.45
CA ASP A 60 -2.27 20.72 8.43
C ASP A 60 -3.18 19.59 7.92
N VAL A 61 -2.92 18.36 8.34
CA VAL A 61 -3.66 17.17 7.91
C VAL A 61 -4.64 16.74 9.00
N ALA A 62 -5.85 17.31 8.97
CA ALA A 62 -6.84 17.15 10.03
C ALA A 62 -7.16 15.69 10.39
N HIS A 63 -7.12 14.78 9.42
CA HIS A 63 -7.39 13.35 9.65
C HIS A 63 -6.21 12.60 10.30
N LEU A 64 -5.00 13.19 10.31
CA LEU A 64 -3.83 12.64 11.02
C LEU A 64 -3.62 13.26 12.41
N VAL A 65 -4.13 14.45 12.66
CA VAL A 65 -4.00 15.14 13.96
C VAL A 65 -4.60 14.30 15.10
N LEU A 66 -5.59 13.45 14.78
CA LEU A 66 -6.23 12.55 15.75
C LEU A 66 -5.46 11.22 15.93
N GLU A 67 -4.41 10.98 15.13
CA GLU A 67 -3.59 9.78 15.27
C GLU A 67 -2.66 9.89 16.47
N LYS A 68 -2.37 8.73 17.07
CA LYS A 68 -1.35 8.69 18.14
C LYS A 68 0.02 8.92 17.49
N PRO A 69 0.83 9.86 18.02
CA PRO A 69 2.16 10.15 17.43
C PRO A 69 3.08 8.94 17.32
N ALA A 70 2.88 7.91 18.13
CA ALA A 70 3.69 6.68 18.10
C ALA A 70 3.47 5.80 16.84
N ASP A 71 2.39 6.04 16.11
CA ASP A 71 2.06 5.27 14.92
C ASP A 71 2.39 6.03 13.62
N VAL A 72 3.01 7.21 13.73
CA VAL A 72 3.37 8.06 12.58
C VAL A 72 4.87 8.33 12.59
N GLU A 73 5.54 7.89 11.53
CA GLU A 73 6.93 8.24 11.20
C GLU A 73 6.94 9.45 10.27
N ILE A 74 7.62 10.51 10.66
CA ILE A 74 7.74 11.73 9.83
C ILE A 74 9.02 11.65 9.02
N ILE A 75 8.90 11.85 7.70
CA ILE A 75 10.01 11.94 6.75
C ILE A 75 9.92 13.25 5.96
N ASN A 76 10.96 13.59 5.20
CA ASN A 76 11.00 14.81 4.37
C ASN A 76 11.78 14.56 3.08
N GLU A 77 11.25 13.73 2.20
CA GLU A 77 11.92 13.28 0.97
C GLU A 77 11.44 14.05 -0.27
N GLY A 78 10.20 14.49 -0.29
CA GLY A 78 9.62 15.32 -1.34
C GLY A 78 9.47 14.64 -2.71
N ASN A 79 9.69 13.32 -2.78
CA ASN A 79 9.50 12.54 -4.00
C ASN A 79 9.16 11.08 -3.67
N GLU A 80 8.55 10.41 -4.65
CA GLU A 80 8.05 9.04 -4.50
C GLU A 80 9.16 8.02 -4.20
N ALA A 81 10.27 8.10 -4.94
CA ALA A 81 11.38 7.14 -4.80
C ALA A 81 12.08 7.28 -3.43
N GLY A 82 12.40 8.51 -3.02
CA GLY A 82 13.01 8.79 -1.72
C GLY A 82 12.10 8.34 -0.57
N SER A 83 10.81 8.70 -0.63
CA SER A 83 9.82 8.28 0.37
C SER A 83 9.71 6.76 0.47
N PHE A 84 9.76 6.04 -0.66
CA PHE A 84 9.74 4.57 -0.65
C PHE A 84 11.03 3.99 -0.07
N LEU A 85 12.20 4.46 -0.49
CA LEU A 85 13.49 4.01 0.05
C LEU A 85 13.57 4.26 1.56
N ARG A 86 13.12 5.43 2.01
CA ARG A 86 13.08 5.74 3.44
C ARG A 86 12.14 4.80 4.21
N THR A 87 11.01 4.42 3.60
CA THR A 87 10.11 3.43 4.19
C THR A 87 10.78 2.06 4.34
N LEU A 88 11.58 1.63 3.35
CA LEU A 88 12.36 0.38 3.45
C LEU A 88 13.38 0.43 4.60
N GLU A 89 14.11 1.55 4.76
CA GLU A 89 15.05 1.73 5.87
C GLU A 89 14.34 1.66 7.24
N ILE A 90 13.14 2.24 7.35
CA ILE A 90 12.32 2.17 8.56
C ILE A 90 11.94 0.71 8.85
N VAL A 91 11.48 -0.04 7.84
CA VAL A 91 11.14 -1.46 7.96
C VAL A 91 12.34 -2.27 8.44
N GLU A 92 13.49 -2.10 7.79
CA GLU A 92 14.73 -2.81 8.14
C GLU A 92 15.14 -2.51 9.59
N SER A 93 15.07 -1.25 10.02
CA SER A 93 15.47 -0.82 11.36
C SER A 93 14.61 -1.42 12.49
N ARG A 94 13.40 -1.88 12.18
CA ARG A 94 12.47 -2.44 13.16
C ARG A 94 12.72 -3.91 13.49
N GLY A 95 13.50 -4.63 12.67
CA GLY A 95 13.93 -6.00 12.93
C GLY A 95 12.76 -6.97 13.11
N TYR A 96 11.81 -6.93 12.20
CA TYR A 96 10.68 -7.87 12.21
C TYR A 96 11.12 -9.31 11.97
N ASP A 97 10.33 -10.27 12.45
CA ASP A 97 10.56 -11.69 12.20
C ASP A 97 10.36 -12.05 10.71
N ASP A 98 11.10 -13.02 10.20
CA ASP A 98 11.09 -13.47 8.79
C ASP A 98 9.72 -13.92 8.27
N ASP A 99 8.78 -14.28 9.15
CA ASP A 99 7.41 -14.65 8.79
C ASP A 99 6.42 -13.48 8.83
N THR A 100 6.92 -12.26 9.11
CA THR A 100 6.12 -11.04 9.05
C THR A 100 5.87 -10.63 7.61
N ILE A 101 4.60 -10.37 7.30
CA ILE A 101 4.21 -9.78 6.01
C ILE A 101 4.33 -8.26 6.12
N ILE A 102 5.18 -7.66 5.31
CA ILE A 102 5.24 -6.21 5.14
C ILE A 102 4.36 -5.82 3.96
N TYR A 103 3.35 -4.99 4.22
CA TYR A 103 2.44 -4.51 3.21
C TYR A 103 2.62 -3.01 3.00
N PHE A 104 3.26 -2.64 1.90
CA PHE A 104 3.42 -1.26 1.46
C PHE A 104 2.13 -0.77 0.80
N VAL A 105 1.64 0.39 1.21
CA VAL A 105 0.38 0.96 0.72
C VAL A 105 0.57 2.45 0.39
N GLU A 106 0.06 2.87 -0.76
CA GLU A 106 -0.09 4.28 -1.11
C GLU A 106 -1.45 4.81 -0.66
N ASP A 107 -1.54 6.12 -0.41
CA ASP A 107 -2.69 6.78 0.19
C ASP A 107 -3.87 7.03 -0.78
N ASP A 108 -3.97 6.20 -1.81
CA ASP A 108 -5.00 6.30 -2.85
C ASP A 108 -5.69 4.96 -3.18
N TYR A 109 -5.43 3.91 -2.39
CA TYR A 109 -6.05 2.59 -2.54
C TYR A 109 -7.15 2.33 -1.53
N LEU A 110 -8.31 1.88 -2.01
CA LEU A 110 -9.40 1.37 -1.19
C LEU A 110 -9.24 -0.14 -0.97
N HIS A 111 -9.46 -0.57 0.26
CA HIS A 111 -9.42 -1.98 0.65
C HIS A 111 -10.84 -2.53 0.80
N ARG A 112 -11.02 -3.79 0.39
CA ARG A 112 -12.24 -4.55 0.63
C ARG A 112 -12.24 -5.13 2.04
N GLU A 113 -13.39 -5.55 2.52
CA GLU A 113 -13.47 -6.40 3.70
C GLU A 113 -12.64 -7.68 3.49
N ASN A 114 -12.12 -8.25 4.57
CA ASN A 114 -11.33 -9.50 4.60
C ASN A 114 -9.99 -9.44 3.82
N TRP A 115 -9.50 -8.27 3.47
CA TRP A 115 -8.23 -8.16 2.73
C TRP A 115 -7.03 -8.73 3.50
N CYS A 116 -7.04 -8.67 4.84
CA CYS A 116 -5.97 -9.22 5.68
C CYS A 116 -5.88 -10.75 5.52
N GLU A 117 -7.02 -11.41 5.62
CA GLU A 117 -7.13 -12.86 5.48
C GLU A 117 -6.74 -13.31 4.07
N VAL A 118 -7.24 -12.60 3.06
CA VAL A 118 -6.91 -12.87 1.65
C VAL A 118 -5.41 -12.68 1.39
N LEU A 119 -4.79 -11.67 1.99
CA LEU A 119 -3.36 -11.44 1.84
C LEU A 119 -2.52 -12.54 2.50
N ILE A 120 -2.88 -12.96 3.72
CA ILE A 120 -2.21 -14.08 4.41
C ILE A 120 -2.36 -15.37 3.60
N GLU A 121 -3.54 -15.64 3.09
CA GLU A 121 -3.84 -16.82 2.27
C GLU A 121 -2.98 -16.84 0.99
N ALA A 122 -2.76 -15.70 0.35
CA ALA A 122 -1.92 -15.59 -0.85
C ALA A 122 -0.49 -16.09 -0.62
N PHE A 123 0.05 -15.92 0.58
CA PHE A 123 1.38 -16.41 0.93
C PHE A 123 1.46 -17.93 1.19
N SER A 124 0.38 -18.67 1.02
CA SER A 124 0.41 -20.14 0.86
C SER A 124 0.84 -20.56 -0.55
N LEU A 125 0.76 -19.66 -1.53
CA LEU A 125 1.25 -19.86 -2.88
C LEU A 125 2.79 -19.74 -2.94
N PRO A 126 3.46 -20.30 -3.93
CA PRO A 126 4.90 -20.19 -4.11
C PRO A 126 5.28 -18.79 -4.65
N THR A 127 5.10 -17.77 -3.84
CA THR A 127 5.35 -16.36 -4.18
C THR A 127 6.13 -15.65 -3.08
N GLN A 128 6.91 -14.65 -3.47
CA GLN A 128 7.61 -13.74 -2.55
C GLN A 128 6.88 -12.41 -2.42
N TYR A 129 6.11 -12.02 -3.43
CA TYR A 129 5.41 -10.73 -3.49
C TYR A 129 3.98 -10.92 -3.95
N VAL A 130 3.08 -10.15 -3.34
CA VAL A 130 1.65 -10.17 -3.64
C VAL A 130 1.14 -8.73 -3.75
N SER A 131 0.34 -8.45 -4.78
CA SER A 131 -0.46 -7.22 -4.84
C SER A 131 -1.94 -7.58 -4.82
N LEU A 132 -2.70 -6.85 -3.98
CA LEU A 132 -4.17 -6.98 -3.93
C LEU A 132 -4.87 -6.19 -5.04
N TYR A 133 -4.11 -5.47 -5.84
CA TYR A 133 -4.63 -4.64 -6.92
C TYR A 133 -4.15 -5.15 -8.28
N ASP A 134 -5.10 -5.45 -9.17
CA ASP A 134 -4.84 -5.83 -10.53
C ASP A 134 -4.96 -4.61 -11.46
N HIS A 135 -3.83 -4.11 -11.91
CA HIS A 135 -3.74 -2.90 -12.72
C HIS A 135 -4.35 -3.09 -14.10
N LEU A 136 -5.22 -2.16 -14.49
CA LEU A 136 -5.91 -2.14 -15.78
C LEU A 136 -4.93 -2.04 -16.98
N ASP A 137 -3.75 -1.46 -16.80
CA ASP A 137 -2.71 -1.36 -17.83
C ASP A 137 -2.34 -2.71 -18.45
N LYS A 138 -2.37 -3.79 -17.65
CA LYS A 138 -2.09 -5.15 -18.11
C LYS A 138 -3.10 -5.68 -19.14
N TYR A 139 -4.23 -4.99 -19.32
CA TYR A 139 -5.32 -5.39 -20.21
C TYR A 139 -5.51 -4.45 -21.40
N ILE A 140 -4.99 -3.22 -21.31
CA ILE A 140 -5.25 -2.18 -22.32
C ILE A 140 -3.98 -1.58 -22.92
N ASP A 141 -2.81 -1.78 -22.31
CA ASP A 141 -1.55 -1.27 -22.83
C ASP A 141 -0.94 -2.30 -23.79
N SER A 142 -0.66 -1.88 -25.02
CA SER A 142 -0.07 -2.72 -26.07
C SER A 142 1.29 -3.32 -25.70
N GLY A 143 1.99 -2.74 -24.73
CA GLY A 143 3.20 -3.33 -24.16
C GLY A 143 2.98 -4.70 -23.52
N TYR A 144 1.72 -5.05 -23.21
CA TYR A 144 1.33 -6.32 -22.61
C TYR A 144 0.50 -7.24 -23.52
N ASP A 145 0.38 -6.95 -24.83
CA ASP A 145 -0.44 -7.73 -25.78
C ASP A 145 -0.12 -9.23 -25.81
N ASN A 146 1.13 -9.60 -25.50
CA ASN A 146 1.57 -11.00 -25.45
C ASN A 146 1.88 -11.49 -24.03
N LEU A 147 1.30 -10.86 -23.02
CA LEU A 147 1.52 -11.24 -21.63
C LEU A 147 0.91 -12.61 -21.34
N GLU A 148 1.77 -13.58 -21.06
CA GLU A 148 1.37 -14.87 -20.52
C GLU A 148 1.38 -14.83 -19.00
N SER A 149 0.28 -15.21 -18.37
CA SER A 149 0.14 -15.29 -16.93
C SER A 149 -0.19 -16.70 -16.48
N LYS A 150 0.46 -17.15 -15.40
CA LYS A 150 0.03 -18.35 -14.67
C LYS A 150 -1.08 -17.97 -13.71
N VAL A 151 -2.12 -18.78 -13.68
CA VAL A 151 -3.24 -18.60 -12.75
C VAL A 151 -3.11 -19.61 -11.61
N PHE A 152 -3.27 -19.12 -10.39
CA PHE A 152 -3.34 -19.89 -9.17
C PHE A 152 -4.67 -19.63 -8.48
N PHE A 153 -5.02 -20.44 -7.52
CA PHE A 153 -6.20 -20.21 -6.70
C PHE A 153 -5.88 -20.49 -5.24
N THR A 154 -6.59 -19.80 -4.39
CA THR A 154 -6.69 -20.02 -2.97
C THR A 154 -8.17 -20.20 -2.65
N ASP A 155 -8.53 -20.43 -1.40
CA ASP A 155 -9.94 -20.63 -1.04
C ASP A 155 -10.79 -19.37 -1.33
N SER A 156 -10.18 -18.18 -1.19
CA SER A 156 -10.89 -16.89 -1.33
C SER A 156 -10.96 -16.37 -2.75
N CYS A 157 -9.93 -16.58 -3.58
CA CYS A 157 -9.90 -15.99 -4.91
C CYS A 157 -8.87 -16.62 -5.86
N HIS A 158 -8.89 -16.15 -7.12
CA HIS A 158 -7.88 -16.47 -8.11
C HIS A 158 -6.78 -15.39 -8.11
N TRP A 159 -5.56 -15.84 -8.40
CA TRP A 159 -4.37 -15.04 -8.50
C TRP A 159 -3.72 -15.26 -9.87
N ARG A 160 -3.04 -14.26 -10.37
CA ARG A 160 -2.24 -14.41 -11.58
C ARG A 160 -0.84 -13.81 -11.40
N THR A 161 0.12 -14.37 -12.11
CA THR A 161 1.43 -13.74 -12.20
C THR A 161 1.36 -12.47 -13.03
N VAL A 162 2.11 -11.45 -12.62
CA VAL A 162 2.25 -10.17 -13.32
C VAL A 162 3.72 -9.78 -13.43
N PRO A 163 4.15 -9.10 -14.51
CA PRO A 163 5.54 -8.73 -14.70
C PRO A 163 5.97 -7.54 -13.84
N SER A 164 5.00 -6.76 -13.35
CA SER A 164 5.25 -5.58 -12.52
C SER A 164 4.01 -5.22 -11.72
N THR A 165 4.21 -4.47 -10.64
CA THR A 165 3.13 -3.86 -9.85
C THR A 165 3.50 -2.42 -9.51
N CYS A 166 2.56 -1.67 -8.91
CA CYS A 166 2.83 -0.36 -8.29
C CYS A 166 3.50 -0.54 -6.93
N ASN A 167 3.72 0.58 -6.23
CA ASN A 167 4.28 0.59 -4.88
C ASN A 167 3.27 0.17 -3.78
N THR A 168 2.16 -0.49 -4.17
CA THR A 168 1.19 -1.09 -3.25
C THR A 168 1.26 -2.60 -3.41
N TYR A 169 2.06 -3.23 -2.57
CA TYR A 169 2.31 -4.67 -2.58
C TYR A 169 2.78 -5.17 -1.22
N ALA A 170 2.70 -6.46 -1.00
CA ALA A 170 3.21 -7.13 0.18
C ALA A 170 4.35 -8.09 -0.16
N GLY A 171 5.27 -8.26 0.78
CA GLY A 171 6.34 -9.24 0.75
C GLY A 171 6.58 -9.84 2.13
N LYS A 172 7.21 -11.02 2.20
CA LYS A 172 7.84 -11.52 3.43
C LYS A 172 9.28 -11.02 3.50
N LEU A 173 9.73 -10.77 4.71
CA LEU A 173 11.14 -10.49 4.98
C LEU A 173 12.01 -11.73 4.77
#